data_ba42fa58ba5b859cfe8ae1940bfcf0a0
#
_entry.id   ba42fa58ba5b859cfe8ae1940bfcf0a0
#
_cell.length_a   1.000
_cell.length_b   1.000
_cell.length_c   1.000
_cell.angle_alpha   90.00
_cell.angle_beta   90.00
_cell.angle_gamma   90.00
#
_symmetry.space_group_name_H-M   'P 1'
#
loop_
_entity.id
_entity.type
_entity.pdbx_description
1 polymer ?
#
loop_
_entity_poly.entity_id
_entity_poly.type
_entity_poly.pdbx_seq_one_letter_code
_entity_poly.pdbx_strand_id
1 'polypeptide(L)'
;MLFRSLWVNGEVKQNFNSDDMAHKIPRCIEWVTSIHTLEPGDILATGTNHRGLSSFMDGDTVELECGGLGKLSFKVRDELKRKWSRETRLDRQGKGFDTPTPQVSGKYAPTK
;
A
#
# COMPACT_ATOMS: atom_id res chain seq x y z
N MET A 1 -18.60 6.55 -3.11
CA MET A 1 -17.71 5.75 -3.97
C MET A 1 -16.49 6.59 -4.29
N LEU A 2 -15.28 6.17 -3.88
CA LEU A 2 -14.04 6.93 -4.10
C LEU A 2 -13.05 6.07 -4.88
N PHE A 3 -12.59 6.57 -6.03
CA PHE A 3 -11.46 6.00 -6.74
C PHE A 3 -10.18 6.41 -6.04
N ARG A 4 -9.26 5.48 -5.90
CA ARG A 4 -7.93 5.69 -5.34
C ARG A 4 -6.91 5.14 -6.30
N SER A 5 -5.92 5.96 -6.63
CA SER A 5 -4.78 5.56 -7.45
C SER A 5 -3.49 5.91 -6.72
N LEU A 6 -2.54 4.99 -6.76
CA LEU A 6 -1.21 5.17 -6.19
C LEU A 6 -0.17 4.93 -7.27
N TRP A 7 0.75 5.86 -7.40
CA TRP A 7 1.89 5.77 -8.31
C TRP A 7 3.19 5.76 -7.51
N VAL A 8 4.16 5.04 -8.04
CA VAL A 8 5.55 5.10 -7.59
C VAL A 8 6.41 5.41 -8.80
N ASN A 9 7.10 6.55 -8.78
CA ASN A 9 7.89 7.07 -9.90
C ASN A 9 7.08 7.17 -11.21
N GLY A 10 5.81 7.58 -11.11
CA GLY A 10 4.89 7.69 -12.24
C GLY A 10 4.25 6.39 -12.72
N GLU A 11 4.64 5.23 -12.18
CA GLU A 11 4.05 3.94 -12.50
C GLU A 11 2.89 3.63 -11.56
N VAL A 12 1.71 3.29 -12.11
CA VAL A 12 0.53 2.91 -11.32
C VAL A 12 0.80 1.59 -10.60
N LYS A 13 0.75 1.61 -9.27
CA LYS A 13 0.88 0.41 -8.43
C LYS A 13 -0.45 -0.06 -7.87
N GLN A 14 -1.35 0.86 -7.57
CA GLN A 14 -2.70 0.52 -7.10
C GLN A 14 -3.72 1.43 -7.79
N ASN A 15 -4.82 0.83 -8.21
CA ASN A 15 -5.99 1.54 -8.71
C ASN A 15 -7.22 0.73 -8.32
N PHE A 16 -8.03 1.25 -7.41
CA PHE A 16 -9.20 0.54 -6.90
C PHE A 16 -10.28 1.50 -6.40
N ASN A 17 -11.46 0.95 -6.21
CA ASN A 17 -12.62 1.66 -5.68
C ASN A 17 -12.91 1.18 -4.25
N SER A 18 -13.41 2.07 -3.39
CA SER A 18 -13.85 1.72 -2.04
C SER A 18 -14.98 0.69 -2.02
N ASP A 19 -15.71 0.51 -3.14
CA ASP A 19 -16.73 -0.53 -3.25
C ASP A 19 -16.16 -1.95 -3.34
N ASP A 20 -14.86 -2.10 -3.63
CA ASP A 20 -14.18 -3.40 -3.67
C ASP A 20 -13.76 -3.91 -2.26
N MET A 21 -14.11 -3.18 -1.21
CA MET A 21 -13.84 -3.59 0.17
C MET A 21 -14.66 -4.83 0.54
N ALA A 22 -14.00 -5.85 1.12
CA ALA A 22 -14.64 -7.05 1.63
C ALA A 22 -15.65 -6.73 2.76
N HIS A 23 -15.26 -5.84 3.67
CA HIS A 23 -16.15 -5.27 4.69
C HIS A 23 -16.41 -3.81 4.37
N LYS A 24 -17.68 -3.46 4.22
CA LYS A 24 -18.09 -2.07 3.95
C LYS A 24 -17.88 -1.19 5.19
N ILE A 25 -17.74 0.11 4.97
CA ILE A 25 -17.46 1.10 6.03
C ILE A 25 -18.41 0.98 7.23
N PRO A 26 -19.76 0.85 7.06
CA PRO A 26 -20.66 0.69 8.21
C PRO A 26 -20.32 -0.54 9.07
N ARG A 27 -19.95 -1.65 8.44
CA ARG A 27 -19.56 -2.87 9.16
C ARG A 27 -18.24 -2.68 9.92
N CYS A 28 -17.28 -1.96 9.36
CA CYS A 28 -16.02 -1.65 10.04
C CYS A 28 -16.27 -0.79 11.30
N ILE A 29 -17.13 0.21 11.19
CA ILE A 29 -17.51 1.07 12.32
C ILE A 29 -18.25 0.25 13.39
N GLU A 30 -19.25 -0.52 13.00
CA GLU A 30 -20.01 -1.41 13.91
C GLU A 30 -19.07 -2.32 14.71
N TRP A 31 -18.11 -2.95 14.03
CA TRP A 31 -17.18 -3.86 14.70
C TRP A 31 -16.28 -3.14 15.69
N VAL A 32 -15.67 -2.02 15.28
CA VAL A 32 -14.76 -1.27 16.14
C VAL A 32 -15.50 -0.70 17.37
N THR A 33 -16.70 -0.15 17.17
CA THR A 33 -17.51 0.41 18.28
C THR A 33 -18.08 -0.64 19.21
N SER A 34 -18.10 -1.91 18.82
CA SER A 34 -18.42 -3.01 19.74
C SER A 34 -17.31 -3.28 20.77
N ILE A 35 -16.10 -2.79 20.52
CA ILE A 35 -14.91 -3.01 21.36
C ILE A 35 -14.57 -1.76 22.17
N HIS A 36 -14.58 -0.58 21.53
CA HIS A 36 -14.27 0.70 22.17
C HIS A 36 -15.04 1.86 21.54
N THR A 37 -15.14 2.98 22.26
CA THR A 37 -15.78 4.19 21.76
C THR A 37 -14.88 4.86 20.71
N LEU A 38 -15.49 5.36 19.63
CA LEU A 38 -14.85 6.27 18.68
C LEU A 38 -15.25 7.71 19.00
N GLU A 39 -14.26 8.59 19.02
CA GLU A 39 -14.45 10.02 19.23
C GLU A 39 -14.29 10.80 17.91
N PRO A 40 -14.87 11.99 17.79
CA PRO A 40 -14.62 12.84 16.62
C PRO A 40 -13.12 13.13 16.44
N GLY A 41 -12.59 12.82 15.26
CA GLY A 41 -11.17 12.94 14.95
C GLY A 41 -10.41 11.63 14.94
N ASP A 42 -10.99 10.53 15.44
CA ASP A 42 -10.40 9.22 15.35
C ASP A 42 -10.27 8.74 13.90
N ILE A 43 -9.18 8.01 13.62
CA ILE A 43 -8.89 7.48 12.31
C ILE A 43 -9.01 5.96 12.31
N LEU A 44 -9.90 5.44 11.47
CA LEU A 44 -10.05 4.01 11.24
C LEU A 44 -9.33 3.61 9.95
N ALA A 45 -8.21 2.91 10.08
CA ALA A 45 -7.47 2.37 8.94
C ALA A 45 -8.12 1.08 8.45
N THR A 46 -8.70 1.12 7.26
CA THR A 46 -9.48 -0.01 6.69
C THR A 46 -8.63 -0.99 5.87
N GLY A 47 -7.31 -0.80 5.83
CA GLY A 47 -6.41 -1.63 5.03
C GLY A 47 -6.33 -1.19 3.57
N THR A 48 -5.73 -2.03 2.74
CA THR A 48 -5.48 -1.73 1.32
C THR A 48 -5.62 -2.96 0.44
N ASN A 49 -5.76 -2.75 -0.87
CA ASN A 49 -5.68 -3.80 -1.88
C ASN A 49 -4.24 -4.32 -1.98
N HIS A 50 -4.03 -5.62 -1.81
CA HIS A 50 -2.70 -6.22 -1.75
C HIS A 50 -2.05 -6.50 -3.11
N ARG A 51 -2.79 -6.45 -4.21
CA ARG A 51 -2.27 -6.83 -5.54
C ARG A 51 -1.13 -5.95 -6.02
N GLY A 52 -1.21 -4.64 -5.74
CA GLY A 52 -0.19 -3.66 -6.10
C GLY A 52 0.87 -3.39 -5.05
N LEU A 53 0.93 -4.17 -3.95
CA LEU A 53 1.96 -3.99 -2.94
C LEU A 53 3.34 -4.21 -3.55
N SER A 54 4.22 -3.24 -3.35
CA SER A 54 5.63 -3.25 -3.77
C SER A 54 6.49 -2.48 -2.77
N SER A 55 7.79 -2.68 -2.85
CA SER A 55 8.74 -2.00 -1.97
C SER A 55 9.03 -0.59 -2.43
N PHE A 56 9.16 0.34 -1.48
CA PHE A 56 9.71 1.67 -1.70
C PHE A 56 11.22 1.66 -1.47
N MET A 57 11.93 2.55 -2.17
CA MET A 57 13.37 2.74 -2.02
C MET A 57 13.72 4.21 -1.86
N ASP A 58 14.93 4.48 -1.39
CA ASP A 58 15.45 5.84 -1.26
C ASP A 58 15.34 6.60 -2.58
N GLY A 59 14.80 7.82 -2.53
CA GLY A 59 14.59 8.70 -3.68
C GLY A 59 13.29 8.46 -4.46
N ASP A 60 12.53 7.42 -4.13
CA ASP A 60 11.25 7.19 -4.80
C ASP A 60 10.26 8.33 -4.55
N THR A 61 9.53 8.70 -5.59
CA THR A 61 8.39 9.61 -5.50
C THR A 61 7.12 8.78 -5.44
N VAL A 62 6.35 8.97 -4.37
CA VAL A 62 5.06 8.31 -4.17
C VAL A 62 3.97 9.36 -4.31
N GLU A 63 2.97 9.04 -5.11
CA GLU A 63 1.82 9.89 -5.33
C GLU A 63 0.54 9.10 -5.05
N LEU A 64 -0.37 9.68 -4.30
CA LEU A 64 -1.68 9.13 -3.99
C LEU A 64 -2.75 10.14 -4.39
N GLU A 65 -3.69 9.71 -5.19
CA GLU A 65 -4.86 10.51 -5.54
C GLU A 65 -6.14 9.83 -5.05
N CYS A 66 -7.02 10.61 -4.46
CA CYS A 66 -8.33 10.17 -4.06
C CYS A 66 -9.36 11.11 -4.68
N GLY A 67 -10.28 10.55 -5.45
CA GLY A 67 -11.33 11.33 -6.14
C GLY A 67 -12.08 12.24 -5.16
N GLY A 68 -12.14 13.53 -5.47
CA GLY A 68 -12.76 14.55 -4.63
C GLY A 68 -11.93 15.07 -3.46
N LEU A 69 -10.79 14.44 -3.11
CA LEU A 69 -9.91 14.87 -2.01
C LEU A 69 -8.57 15.45 -2.50
N GLY A 70 -8.25 15.26 -3.78
CA GLY A 70 -7.03 15.74 -4.38
C GLY A 70 -5.87 14.74 -4.34
N LYS A 71 -4.65 15.26 -4.54
CA LYS A 71 -3.43 14.47 -4.72
C LYS A 71 -2.41 14.81 -3.64
N LEU A 72 -1.87 13.78 -3.01
CA LEU A 72 -0.71 13.82 -2.12
C LEU A 72 0.52 13.34 -2.88
N SER A 73 1.65 14.02 -2.74
CA SER A 73 2.93 13.60 -3.30
C SER A 73 4.05 13.78 -2.28
N PHE A 74 4.93 12.80 -2.16
CA PHE A 74 6.09 12.87 -1.28
C PHE A 74 7.24 12.01 -1.80
N LYS A 75 8.46 12.29 -1.31
CA LYS A 75 9.65 11.48 -1.60
C LYS A 75 10.00 10.57 -0.42
N VAL A 76 10.40 9.35 -0.74
CA VAL A 76 10.88 8.38 0.23
C VAL A 76 12.36 8.66 0.54
N ARG A 77 12.72 8.62 1.82
CA ARG A 77 14.10 8.64 2.29
C ARG A 77 14.37 7.37 3.09
N ASP A 78 15.34 6.58 2.64
CA ASP A 78 15.87 5.44 3.39
C ASP A 78 17.36 5.70 3.69
N GLU A 79 17.67 5.97 4.95
CA GLU A 79 19.05 6.24 5.38
C GLU A 79 19.98 5.03 5.20
N LEU A 80 19.43 3.82 5.21
CA LEU A 80 20.18 2.59 4.97
C LEU A 80 20.32 2.26 3.48
N LYS A 81 19.66 3.02 2.58
CA LYS A 81 19.72 2.88 1.12
C LYS A 81 19.54 1.44 0.63
N ARG A 82 18.62 0.72 1.28
CA ARG A 82 18.32 -0.67 0.96
C ARG A 82 17.71 -0.79 -0.44
N LYS A 83 18.01 -1.89 -1.11
CA LYS A 83 17.47 -2.20 -2.44
C LYS A 83 16.60 -3.44 -2.38
N TRP A 84 15.43 -3.34 -3.00
CA TRP A 84 14.40 -4.37 -3.05
C TRP A 84 14.00 -4.65 -4.50
N SER A 85 13.42 -5.83 -4.74
CA SER A 85 12.76 -6.08 -6.02
C SER A 85 11.60 -5.09 -6.23
N ARG A 86 11.41 -4.65 -7.46
CA ARG A 86 10.29 -3.78 -7.88
C ARG A 86 9.01 -4.55 -8.20
N GLU A 87 9.08 -5.88 -8.16
CA GLU A 87 7.92 -6.71 -8.42
C GLU A 87 6.80 -6.43 -7.44
N THR A 88 5.59 -6.34 -7.94
CA THR A 88 4.39 -6.28 -7.09
C THR A 88 4.10 -7.67 -6.52
N ARG A 89 3.26 -7.72 -5.49
CA ARG A 89 2.77 -9.00 -4.97
C ARG A 89 2.05 -9.81 -6.05
N LEU A 90 1.29 -9.14 -6.92
CA LEU A 90 0.59 -9.80 -8.03
C LEU A 90 1.56 -10.43 -9.02
N ASP A 91 2.64 -9.71 -9.40
CA ASP A 91 3.66 -10.24 -10.31
C ASP A 91 4.31 -11.51 -9.75
N ARG A 92 4.61 -11.51 -8.44
CA ARG A 92 5.20 -12.66 -7.77
C ARG A 92 4.26 -13.85 -7.70
N GLN A 93 2.98 -13.60 -7.38
CA GLN A 93 1.95 -14.65 -7.39
C GLN A 93 1.78 -15.25 -8.79
N GLY A 94 1.80 -14.43 -9.85
CA GLY A 94 1.75 -14.90 -11.24
C GLY A 94 2.95 -15.80 -11.62
N LYS A 95 4.08 -15.66 -10.91
CA LYS A 95 5.28 -16.51 -11.05
C LYS A 95 5.29 -17.72 -10.10
N GLY A 96 4.23 -17.94 -9.34
CA GLY A 96 4.11 -19.04 -8.38
C GLY A 96 4.84 -18.81 -7.05
N PHE A 97 5.26 -17.58 -6.72
CA PHE A 97 5.90 -17.25 -5.46
C PHE A 97 4.90 -16.66 -4.45
N ASP A 98 4.72 -17.30 -3.33
CA ASP A 98 3.94 -16.77 -2.19
C ASP A 98 4.87 -16.24 -1.06
N THR A 99 6.00 -15.67 -1.44
CA THR A 99 6.98 -15.11 -0.51
C THR A 99 6.98 -13.58 -0.56
N PRO A 100 7.40 -12.90 0.52
CA PRO A 100 7.58 -11.45 0.52
C PRO A 100 8.55 -11.01 -0.60
N THR A 101 8.44 -9.75 -1.01
CA THR A 101 9.37 -9.15 -1.97
C THR A 101 10.80 -9.23 -1.44
N PRO A 102 11.75 -9.83 -2.18
CA PRO A 102 13.10 -10.04 -1.69
C PRO A 102 13.90 -8.74 -1.67
N GLN A 103 14.75 -8.60 -0.66
CA GLN A 103 15.81 -7.62 -0.66
C GLN A 103 16.89 -8.05 -1.66
N VAL A 104 17.29 -7.17 -2.56
CA VAL A 104 18.28 -7.50 -3.61
C VAL A 104 19.70 -7.07 -3.27
N SER A 105 19.85 -6.23 -2.23
CA SER A 105 21.15 -5.86 -1.66
C SER A 105 21.02 -5.53 -0.17
N GLY A 106 22.07 -5.73 0.61
CA GLY A 106 22.12 -5.48 2.06
C GLY A 106 22.04 -6.74 2.89
N LYS A 107 21.88 -6.60 4.20
CA LYS A 107 22.01 -7.68 5.19
C LYS A 107 21.13 -8.91 4.93
N TYR A 108 19.94 -8.71 4.37
CA TYR A 108 18.95 -9.78 4.17
C TYR A 108 18.78 -10.14 2.70
N ALA A 109 19.70 -9.69 1.84
CA ALA A 109 19.71 -10.14 0.45
C ALA A 109 20.08 -11.64 0.38
N PRO A 110 19.45 -12.44 -0.52
CA PRO A 110 19.82 -13.82 -0.71
C PRO A 110 21.30 -13.92 -1.08
N THR A 111 22.03 -14.76 -0.39
CA THR A 111 23.38 -15.15 -0.82
C THR A 111 23.28 -15.89 -2.16
N LYS A 112 24.07 -15.48 -3.14
CA LYS A 112 24.15 -16.16 -4.44
C LYS A 112 24.76 -17.55 -4.26
#